data_4f93720405178514cde7578fe5b7225e
#
_entry.id   4f93720405178514cde7578fe5b7225e
#
_cell.length_a   1.000
_cell.length_b   1.000
_cell.length_c   1.000
_cell.angle_alpha   90.00
_cell.angle_beta   90.00
_cell.angle_gamma   90.00
#
_symmetry.space_group_name_H-M   'P 1'
#
loop_
_entity.id
_entity.type
_entity.pdbx_description
1 polymer ?
#
loop_
_entity_poly.entity_id
_entity_poly.type
_entity_poly.pdbx_seq_one_letter_code
_entity_poly.pdbx_strand_id
1 'polypeptide(L)'
;MPRNTIDWESRIGRRLGVRDLHVFFTVVQRGSMAKAAQQLNVTQPAVSKAIGDLEHTLGVRLLDRRPQGVVPTMYGQALLKRGTVVFDELKQTIRDIEFLADPTVGEVRFGCHESVAAALLPPIMKRFSRQYPRVALLMEQIGVVGIALELPSLHQRLIDFAMVRLSKPLADQQVADELHLEILFNDPLVVVAARHSRWARRRKIDLAELIAEPWILPGRDTPNYIGLADACRARGIDMPQIRLETISNAVRLSLLAAGPYIGTFPSSCMRPYADRYALAVLPVDLRTQPWPVVIATLKNRTLSPVVERFLTCAREVAKLFDTRPTARKS
;
A
#
# COMPACT_ATOMS: atom_id res chain seq x y z
N MET A 1 -27.51 33.30 22.36
CA MET A 1 -28.25 32.03 22.36
C MET A 1 -27.35 30.97 23.01
N PRO A 2 -27.80 30.29 24.09
CA PRO A 2 -26.97 29.28 24.74
C PRO A 2 -26.76 28.12 23.76
N ARG A 3 -25.48 27.78 23.50
CA ARG A 3 -25.11 26.52 22.84
C ARG A 3 -25.61 25.39 23.70
N ASN A 4 -26.62 24.67 23.19
CA ASN A 4 -27.09 23.43 23.78
C ASN A 4 -25.90 22.45 23.80
N THR A 5 -25.18 22.41 24.90
CA THR A 5 -24.15 21.42 25.15
C THR A 5 -24.86 20.08 25.22
N ILE A 6 -24.77 19.33 24.13
CA ILE A 6 -25.30 17.97 24.05
C ILE A 6 -24.61 17.16 25.15
N ASP A 7 -25.36 16.70 26.12
CA ASP A 7 -24.87 15.77 27.13
C ASP A 7 -24.60 14.41 26.45
N TRP A 8 -23.35 14.23 26.02
CA TRP A 8 -22.92 13.05 25.30
C TRP A 8 -22.94 11.78 26.15
N GLU A 9 -22.66 11.91 27.46
CA GLU A 9 -22.62 10.76 28.37
C GLU A 9 -23.99 10.10 28.53
N SER A 10 -25.10 10.90 28.52
CA SER A 10 -26.43 10.36 28.56
C SER A 10 -26.96 9.78 27.25
N ARG A 11 -26.31 10.09 26.11
CA ARG A 11 -26.77 9.68 24.77
C ARG A 11 -25.98 8.51 24.19
N ILE A 12 -24.65 8.45 24.46
CA ILE A 12 -23.82 7.34 24.01
C ILE A 12 -24.15 6.08 24.82
N GLY A 13 -24.37 4.96 24.15
CA GLY A 13 -24.70 3.67 24.76
C GLY A 13 -26.20 3.45 24.99
N ARG A 14 -26.98 4.48 25.31
CA ARG A 14 -28.43 4.35 25.45
C ARG A 14 -29.24 4.70 24.21
N ARG A 15 -28.79 5.69 23.43
CA ARG A 15 -29.46 6.21 22.23
C ARG A 15 -28.65 6.17 20.97
N LEU A 16 -27.33 5.94 21.07
CA LEU A 16 -26.43 5.73 19.95
C LEU A 16 -25.65 4.45 20.22
N GLY A 17 -26.09 3.35 19.64
CA GLY A 17 -25.47 2.04 19.79
C GLY A 17 -24.70 1.60 18.55
N VAL A 18 -23.83 0.61 18.71
CA VAL A 18 -23.09 -0.02 17.60
C VAL A 18 -24.04 -0.61 16.56
N ARG A 19 -25.21 -1.11 17.00
CA ARG A 19 -26.23 -1.64 16.11
C ARG A 19 -26.81 -0.57 15.18
N ASP A 20 -27.04 0.64 15.68
CA ASP A 20 -27.63 1.74 14.88
C ASP A 20 -26.60 2.21 13.83
N LEU A 21 -25.34 2.31 14.22
CA LEU A 21 -24.24 2.57 13.30
C LEU A 21 -24.15 1.49 12.22
N HIS A 22 -24.28 0.21 12.58
CA HIS A 22 -24.22 -0.90 11.62
C HIS A 22 -25.36 -0.83 10.60
N VAL A 23 -26.59 -0.51 11.05
CA VAL A 23 -27.73 -0.30 10.15
C VAL A 23 -27.46 0.86 9.21
N PHE A 24 -26.97 2.00 9.71
CA PHE A 24 -26.64 3.17 8.90
C PHE A 24 -25.58 2.86 7.84
N PHE A 25 -24.47 2.19 8.22
CA PHE A 25 -23.42 1.77 7.30
C PHE A 25 -23.93 0.85 6.20
N THR A 26 -24.76 -0.13 6.58
CA THR A 26 -25.34 -1.07 5.62
C THR A 26 -26.25 -0.35 4.62
N VAL A 27 -27.04 0.62 5.06
CA VAL A 27 -27.90 1.43 4.19
C VAL A 27 -27.07 2.23 3.18
N VAL A 28 -26.01 2.89 3.63
CA VAL A 28 -25.13 3.65 2.74
C VAL A 28 -24.42 2.74 1.75
N GLN A 29 -23.87 1.61 2.20
CA GLN A 29 -23.17 0.65 1.35
C GLN A 29 -24.08 0.07 0.27
N ARG A 30 -25.35 -0.20 0.61
CA ARG A 30 -26.32 -0.77 -0.34
C ARG A 30 -27.06 0.29 -1.17
N GLY A 31 -26.94 1.56 -0.80
CA GLY A 31 -27.63 2.68 -1.45
C GLY A 31 -29.16 2.59 -1.36
N SER A 32 -29.70 1.68 -0.52
CA SER A 32 -31.14 1.42 -0.43
C SER A 32 -31.51 0.79 0.92
N MET A 33 -32.55 1.33 1.56
CA MET A 33 -33.08 0.76 2.82
C MET A 33 -33.67 -0.65 2.63
N ALA A 34 -34.28 -0.94 1.49
CA ALA A 34 -34.78 -2.28 1.18
C ALA A 34 -33.69 -3.31 1.03
N LYS A 35 -32.61 -2.98 0.27
CA LYS A 35 -31.45 -3.86 0.11
C LYS A 35 -30.70 -4.06 1.44
N ALA A 36 -30.61 -3.01 2.27
CA ALA A 36 -30.03 -3.12 3.60
C ALA A 36 -30.85 -4.02 4.52
N ALA A 37 -32.16 -3.91 4.47
CA ALA A 37 -33.09 -4.78 5.24
C ALA A 37 -32.91 -6.26 4.88
N GLN A 38 -32.79 -6.58 3.60
CA GLN A 38 -32.47 -7.94 3.13
C GLN A 38 -31.15 -8.46 3.69
N GLN A 39 -30.08 -7.64 3.61
CA GLN A 39 -28.77 -8.03 4.11
C GLN A 39 -28.75 -8.25 5.63
N LEU A 40 -29.52 -7.43 6.37
CA LEU A 40 -29.60 -7.48 7.84
C LEU A 40 -30.62 -8.51 8.35
N ASN A 41 -31.35 -9.18 7.46
CA ASN A 41 -32.43 -10.10 7.79
C ASN A 41 -33.51 -9.46 8.70
N VAL A 42 -33.88 -8.21 8.39
CA VAL A 42 -34.92 -7.45 9.09
C VAL A 42 -35.88 -6.84 8.07
N THR A 43 -37.02 -6.26 8.57
CA THR A 43 -37.95 -5.57 7.69
C THR A 43 -37.47 -4.17 7.31
N GLN A 44 -37.87 -3.67 6.13
CA GLN A 44 -37.56 -2.29 5.72
C GLN A 44 -38.11 -1.23 6.71
N PRO A 45 -39.32 -1.34 7.28
CA PRO A 45 -39.77 -0.44 8.33
C PRO A 45 -38.87 -0.40 9.56
N ALA A 46 -38.27 -1.54 9.95
CA ALA A 46 -37.32 -1.59 11.06
C ALA A 46 -36.04 -0.81 10.76
N VAL A 47 -35.50 -0.94 9.53
CA VAL A 47 -34.35 -0.15 9.06
C VAL A 47 -34.69 1.34 9.02
N SER A 48 -35.86 1.71 8.45
CA SER A 48 -36.27 3.10 8.36
C SER A 48 -36.47 3.73 9.76
N LYS A 49 -37.00 2.97 10.71
CA LYS A 49 -37.12 3.39 12.10
C LYS A 49 -35.77 3.60 12.75
N ALA A 50 -34.85 2.64 12.63
CA ALA A 50 -33.50 2.75 13.20
C ALA A 50 -32.74 3.98 12.67
N ILE A 51 -32.84 4.29 11.37
CA ILE A 51 -32.27 5.51 10.79
C ILE A 51 -32.97 6.76 11.36
N GLY A 52 -34.30 6.78 11.44
CA GLY A 52 -35.04 7.90 12.02
C GLY A 52 -34.70 8.16 13.49
N ASP A 53 -34.58 7.11 14.29
CA ASP A 53 -34.17 7.20 15.71
C ASP A 53 -32.75 7.73 15.85
N LEU A 54 -31.84 7.31 14.95
CA LEU A 54 -30.44 7.79 14.89
C LEU A 54 -30.37 9.28 14.51
N GLU A 55 -31.13 9.70 13.47
CA GLU A 55 -31.22 11.09 13.03
C GLU A 55 -31.86 11.98 14.13
N HIS A 56 -32.89 11.48 14.79
CA HIS A 56 -33.50 12.17 15.93
C HIS A 56 -32.54 12.34 17.10
N THR A 57 -31.75 11.30 17.41
CA THR A 57 -30.73 11.32 18.48
C THR A 57 -29.65 12.35 18.21
N LEU A 58 -29.23 12.45 16.95
CA LEU A 58 -28.15 13.37 16.52
C LEU A 58 -28.70 14.78 16.18
N GLY A 59 -30.00 14.93 16.00
CA GLY A 59 -30.67 16.20 15.66
C GLY A 59 -30.42 16.67 14.24
N VAL A 60 -29.92 15.79 13.36
CA VAL A 60 -29.58 16.11 11.96
C VAL A 60 -29.98 14.97 11.04
N ARG A 61 -30.25 15.29 9.78
CA ARG A 61 -30.44 14.27 8.74
C ARG A 61 -29.09 13.71 8.32
N LEU A 62 -29.02 12.38 8.28
CA LEU A 62 -27.81 11.66 7.84
C LEU A 62 -27.91 11.19 6.40
N LEU A 63 -29.13 11.01 5.90
CA LEU A 63 -29.41 10.46 4.58
C LEU A 63 -30.37 11.34 3.78
N ASP A 64 -30.04 11.56 2.51
CA ASP A 64 -30.90 12.13 1.50
C ASP A 64 -31.56 11.02 0.68
N ARG A 65 -32.86 11.05 0.53
CA ARG A 65 -33.63 10.14 -0.33
C ARG A 65 -33.70 10.71 -1.73
N ARG A 66 -33.25 9.94 -2.72
CA ARG A 66 -33.32 10.28 -4.13
C ARG A 66 -34.09 9.22 -4.92
N PRO A 67 -34.59 9.51 -6.11
CA PRO A 67 -35.27 8.51 -6.96
C PRO A 67 -34.40 7.27 -7.21
N GLN A 68 -33.06 7.45 -7.28
CA GLN A 68 -32.09 6.37 -7.51
C GLN A 68 -31.63 5.66 -6.23
N GLY A 69 -32.12 6.05 -5.05
CA GLY A 69 -31.73 5.43 -3.77
C GLY A 69 -31.44 6.43 -2.66
N VAL A 70 -30.52 6.07 -1.80
CA VAL A 70 -30.18 6.85 -0.59
C VAL A 70 -28.70 7.22 -0.66
N VAL A 71 -28.38 8.49 -0.39
CA VAL A 71 -27.01 9.00 -0.30
C VAL A 71 -26.78 9.69 1.04
N PRO A 72 -25.55 9.62 1.61
CA PRO A 72 -25.25 10.31 2.85
C PRO A 72 -25.18 11.83 2.66
N THR A 73 -25.72 12.58 3.62
CA THR A 73 -25.52 14.04 3.75
C THR A 73 -24.10 14.33 4.22
N MET A 74 -23.73 15.61 4.34
CA MET A 74 -22.44 15.98 4.96
C MET A 74 -22.31 15.43 6.40
N TYR A 75 -23.40 15.39 7.15
CA TYR A 75 -23.45 14.81 8.51
C TYR A 75 -23.31 13.29 8.45
N GLY A 76 -23.96 12.65 7.48
CA GLY A 76 -23.82 11.22 7.23
C GLY A 76 -22.38 10.84 6.84
N GLN A 77 -21.70 11.64 6.03
CA GLN A 77 -20.30 11.44 5.69
C GLN A 77 -19.37 11.55 6.91
N ALA A 78 -19.62 12.55 7.77
CA ALA A 78 -18.88 12.71 9.02
C ALA A 78 -19.07 11.50 9.95
N LEU A 79 -20.30 11.00 10.06
CA LEU A 79 -20.61 9.79 10.85
C LEU A 79 -19.97 8.55 10.26
N LEU A 80 -19.95 8.39 8.93
CA LEU A 80 -19.26 7.31 8.24
C LEU A 80 -17.76 7.32 8.57
N LYS A 81 -17.10 8.47 8.39
CA LYS A 81 -15.66 8.61 8.65
C LYS A 81 -15.31 8.19 10.08
N ARG A 82 -16.05 8.64 11.07
CA ARG A 82 -15.78 8.34 12.50
C ARG A 82 -16.26 6.94 12.90
N GLY A 83 -17.40 6.50 12.41
CA GLY A 83 -17.94 5.18 12.72
C GLY A 83 -17.09 4.05 12.12
N THR A 84 -16.43 4.26 10.98
CA THR A 84 -15.45 3.29 10.44
C THR A 84 -14.33 3.03 11.46
N VAL A 85 -13.87 4.06 12.17
CA VAL A 85 -12.87 3.90 13.25
C VAL A 85 -13.39 3.01 14.37
N VAL A 86 -14.64 3.26 14.82
CA VAL A 86 -15.28 2.47 15.89
C VAL A 86 -15.36 1.00 15.51
N PHE A 87 -15.84 0.70 14.30
CA PHE A 87 -15.92 -0.69 13.82
C PHE A 87 -14.56 -1.34 13.66
N ASP A 88 -13.55 -0.61 13.23
CA ASP A 88 -12.20 -1.14 13.12
C ASP A 88 -11.64 -1.49 14.50
N GLU A 89 -11.79 -0.63 15.51
CA GLU A 89 -11.35 -0.91 16.88
C GLU A 89 -12.05 -2.14 17.47
N LEU A 90 -13.34 -2.31 17.21
CA LEU A 90 -14.07 -3.52 17.61
C LEU A 90 -13.51 -4.78 16.93
N LYS A 91 -13.20 -4.69 15.63
CA LYS A 91 -12.56 -5.80 14.90
C LYS A 91 -11.16 -6.10 15.45
N GLN A 92 -10.36 -5.06 15.75
CA GLN A 92 -9.05 -5.27 16.36
C GLN A 92 -9.17 -5.93 17.73
N THR A 93 -10.11 -5.50 18.55
CA THR A 93 -10.37 -6.13 19.87
C THR A 93 -10.66 -7.63 19.74
N ILE A 94 -11.50 -8.02 18.76
CA ILE A 94 -11.79 -9.44 18.50
C ILE A 94 -10.52 -10.18 18.09
N ARG A 95 -9.72 -9.62 17.19
CA ARG A 95 -8.45 -10.22 16.75
C ARG A 95 -7.44 -10.36 17.88
N ASP A 96 -7.40 -9.38 18.79
CA ASP A 96 -6.52 -9.44 19.97
C ASP A 96 -6.95 -10.57 20.90
N ILE A 97 -8.24 -10.74 21.13
CA ILE A 97 -8.79 -11.84 21.93
C ILE A 97 -8.49 -13.21 21.26
N GLU A 98 -8.69 -13.31 19.95
CA GLU A 98 -8.38 -14.53 19.19
C GLU A 98 -6.89 -14.87 19.27
N PHE A 99 -5.99 -13.88 19.13
CA PHE A 99 -4.57 -14.07 19.25
C PHE A 99 -4.13 -14.45 20.67
N LEU A 100 -4.76 -13.89 21.70
CA LEU A 100 -4.50 -14.27 23.09
C LEU A 100 -4.93 -15.71 23.37
N ALA A 101 -6.03 -16.15 22.76
CA ALA A 101 -6.52 -17.52 22.87
C ALA A 101 -5.62 -18.53 22.13
N ASP A 102 -5.12 -18.15 20.93
CA ASP A 102 -4.20 -18.95 20.12
C ASP A 102 -3.25 -18.06 19.31
N PRO A 103 -2.03 -17.82 19.80
CA PRO A 103 -1.05 -16.95 19.13
C PRO A 103 -0.57 -17.46 17.75
N THR A 104 -0.97 -18.65 17.33
CA THR A 104 -0.58 -19.25 16.04
C THR A 104 -1.61 -19.00 14.94
N VAL A 105 -2.79 -18.49 15.28
CA VAL A 105 -3.89 -18.17 14.35
C VAL A 105 -4.03 -16.67 14.20
N GLY A 106 -4.45 -16.22 13.03
CA GLY A 106 -4.76 -14.82 12.80
C GLY A 106 -4.73 -14.46 11.31
N GLU A 107 -4.88 -13.18 11.05
CA GLU A 107 -4.89 -12.64 9.70
C GLU A 107 -4.11 -11.33 9.65
N VAL A 108 -3.28 -11.18 8.62
CA VAL A 108 -2.53 -9.96 8.32
C VAL A 108 -2.94 -9.48 6.94
N ARG A 109 -3.56 -8.31 6.85
CA ARG A 109 -3.97 -7.69 5.59
C ARG A 109 -3.05 -6.54 5.25
N PHE A 110 -2.43 -6.57 4.09
CA PHE A 110 -1.51 -5.51 3.72
C PHE A 110 -1.49 -5.22 2.23
N GLY A 111 -1.14 -3.98 1.91
CA GLY A 111 -0.88 -3.56 0.54
C GLY A 111 0.62 -3.62 0.24
N CYS A 112 0.98 -4.00 -0.99
CA CYS A 112 2.39 -4.03 -1.37
C CYS A 112 2.59 -3.73 -2.86
N HIS A 113 3.64 -2.96 -3.19
CA HIS A 113 4.11 -2.86 -4.57
C HIS A 113 4.71 -4.17 -5.04
N GLU A 114 4.48 -4.55 -6.29
CA GLU A 114 4.99 -5.81 -6.87
C GLU A 114 6.50 -5.98 -6.68
N SER A 115 7.30 -4.94 -6.95
CA SER A 115 8.75 -5.02 -6.80
C SER A 115 9.21 -5.19 -5.35
N VAL A 116 8.52 -4.56 -4.41
CA VAL A 116 8.76 -4.70 -2.97
C VAL A 116 8.35 -6.10 -2.50
N ALA A 117 7.19 -6.57 -2.93
CA ALA A 117 6.70 -7.92 -2.64
C ALA A 117 7.68 -8.99 -3.14
N ALA A 118 8.14 -8.88 -4.39
CA ALA A 118 9.10 -9.83 -4.96
C ALA A 118 10.42 -9.91 -4.19
N ALA A 119 10.88 -8.78 -3.63
CA ALA A 119 12.09 -8.73 -2.84
C ALA A 119 11.91 -9.26 -1.41
N LEU A 120 10.86 -8.80 -0.71
CA LEU A 120 10.71 -9.00 0.72
C LEU A 120 9.86 -10.23 1.09
N LEU A 121 8.78 -10.54 0.34
CA LEU A 121 7.85 -11.58 0.76
C LEU A 121 8.46 -13.00 0.80
N PRO A 122 9.26 -13.46 -0.17
CA PRO A 122 9.83 -14.80 -0.10
C PRO A 122 10.63 -15.07 1.17
N PRO A 123 11.60 -14.22 1.59
CA PRO A 123 12.33 -14.43 2.83
C PRO A 123 11.45 -14.20 4.08
N ILE A 124 10.48 -13.28 4.06
CA ILE A 124 9.53 -13.11 5.16
C ILE A 124 8.68 -14.36 5.31
N MET A 125 8.10 -14.88 4.22
CA MET A 125 7.26 -16.08 4.23
C MET A 125 8.02 -17.28 4.76
N LYS A 126 9.26 -17.50 4.29
CA LYS A 126 10.11 -18.60 4.77
C LYS A 126 10.32 -18.55 6.28
N ARG A 127 10.42 -17.38 6.87
CA ARG A 127 10.66 -17.18 8.31
C ARG A 127 9.35 -17.17 9.10
N PHE A 128 8.38 -16.37 8.68
CA PHE A 128 7.12 -16.13 9.38
C PHE A 128 6.25 -17.38 9.45
N SER A 129 6.07 -18.10 8.32
CA SER A 129 5.21 -19.29 8.26
C SER A 129 5.73 -20.46 9.09
N ARG A 130 7.04 -20.49 9.41
CA ARG A 130 7.58 -21.49 10.34
C ARG A 130 7.12 -21.26 11.77
N GLN A 131 6.98 -20.00 12.16
CA GLN A 131 6.62 -19.60 13.51
C GLN A 131 5.10 -19.48 13.68
N TYR A 132 4.41 -19.06 12.62
CA TYR A 132 2.97 -18.78 12.59
C TYR A 132 2.28 -19.48 11.41
N PRO A 133 2.23 -20.84 11.42
CA PRO A 133 1.80 -21.64 10.26
C PRO A 133 0.31 -21.49 9.91
N ARG A 134 -0.52 -21.03 10.85
CA ARG A 134 -1.97 -20.86 10.68
C ARG A 134 -2.38 -19.41 10.52
N VAL A 135 -1.43 -18.48 10.36
CA VAL A 135 -1.72 -17.09 10.07
C VAL A 135 -1.92 -16.89 8.57
N ALA A 136 -3.08 -16.36 8.19
CA ALA A 136 -3.40 -16.00 6.82
C ALA A 136 -2.77 -14.65 6.46
N LEU A 137 -2.10 -14.57 5.31
CA LEU A 137 -1.57 -13.33 4.75
C LEU A 137 -2.37 -12.94 3.53
N LEU A 138 -3.06 -11.80 3.58
CA LEU A 138 -3.89 -11.26 2.52
C LEU A 138 -3.21 -10.01 1.96
N MET A 139 -2.63 -10.14 0.77
CA MET A 139 -1.93 -9.05 0.10
C MET A 139 -2.80 -8.44 -0.99
N GLU A 140 -3.01 -7.14 -0.92
CA GLU A 140 -3.49 -6.31 -2.02
C GLU A 140 -2.30 -5.76 -2.81
N GLN A 141 -2.32 -5.93 -4.14
CA GLN A 141 -1.31 -5.30 -4.97
C GLN A 141 -1.62 -3.80 -5.11
N ILE A 142 -0.75 -2.97 -4.56
CA ILE A 142 -0.82 -1.52 -4.72
C ILE A 142 -0.13 -1.13 -6.03
N GLY A 143 -0.80 -0.29 -6.81
CA GLY A 143 -0.22 0.33 -8.00
C GLY A 143 0.90 1.32 -7.66
N VAL A 144 1.43 1.98 -8.68
CA VAL A 144 2.42 3.04 -8.48
C VAL A 144 1.78 4.18 -7.69
N VAL A 145 2.40 4.53 -6.57
CA VAL A 145 1.98 5.67 -5.77
C VAL A 145 2.64 6.92 -6.36
N GLY A 146 1.83 7.88 -6.75
CA GLY A 146 2.29 9.16 -7.29
C GLY A 146 3.00 10.04 -6.26
N ILE A 147 3.13 11.33 -6.56
CA ILE A 147 3.76 12.33 -5.66
C ILE A 147 3.00 12.42 -4.33
N ALA A 148 1.66 12.36 -4.37
CA ALA A 148 0.83 12.20 -3.19
C ALA A 148 0.75 10.71 -2.87
N LEU A 149 1.13 10.35 -1.64
CA LEU A 149 1.04 8.98 -1.16
C LEU A 149 -0.42 8.64 -0.85
N GLU A 150 -1.16 8.27 -1.89
CA GLU A 150 -2.57 7.89 -1.76
C GLU A 150 -2.67 6.37 -1.51
N LEU A 151 -3.17 6.01 -0.35
CA LEU A 151 -3.39 4.63 0.08
C LEU A 151 -4.85 4.44 0.51
N PRO A 152 -5.81 4.39 -0.45
CA PRO A 152 -7.24 4.35 -0.14
C PRO A 152 -7.62 3.18 0.76
N SER A 153 -7.11 1.98 0.50
CA SER A 153 -7.41 0.79 1.30
C SER A 153 -6.90 0.92 2.74
N LEU A 154 -5.77 1.61 2.95
CA LEU A 154 -5.25 1.89 4.28
C LEU A 154 -6.13 2.91 5.02
N HIS A 155 -6.51 4.01 4.37
CA HIS A 155 -7.41 5.02 4.94
C HIS A 155 -8.80 4.46 5.23
N GLN A 156 -9.30 3.56 4.40
CA GLN A 156 -10.58 2.84 4.61
C GLN A 156 -10.46 1.69 5.61
N ARG A 157 -9.26 1.45 6.18
CA ARG A 157 -8.97 0.39 7.14
C ARG A 157 -9.28 -1.02 6.62
N LEU A 158 -9.17 -1.22 5.30
CA LEU A 158 -9.31 -2.53 4.64
C LEU A 158 -8.02 -3.36 4.76
N ILE A 159 -6.88 -2.67 4.88
CA ILE A 159 -5.57 -3.26 5.15
C ILE A 159 -4.98 -2.68 6.44
N ASP A 160 -4.08 -3.41 7.07
CA ASP A 160 -3.46 -3.05 8.33
C ASP A 160 -2.27 -2.08 8.12
N PHE A 161 -1.51 -2.30 7.06
CA PHE A 161 -0.37 -1.47 6.65
C PHE A 161 -0.11 -1.62 5.14
N ALA A 162 0.77 -0.78 4.62
CA ALA A 162 1.27 -0.92 3.25
C ALA A 162 2.80 -0.91 3.22
N MET A 163 3.39 -1.74 2.36
CA MET A 163 4.83 -1.69 2.03
C MET A 163 4.99 -1.11 0.64
N VAL A 164 5.49 0.11 0.56
CA VAL A 164 5.57 0.86 -0.69
C VAL A 164 6.96 1.46 -0.89
N ARG A 165 7.31 1.67 -2.15
CA ARG A 165 8.49 2.44 -2.54
C ARG A 165 8.04 3.85 -2.87
N LEU A 166 8.62 4.84 -2.21
CA LEU A 166 8.29 6.24 -2.46
C LEU A 166 8.87 6.69 -3.80
N SER A 167 8.24 7.68 -4.41
CA SER A 167 8.68 8.29 -5.67
C SER A 167 9.61 9.49 -5.47
N LYS A 168 9.83 9.90 -4.23
CA LYS A 168 10.69 11.00 -3.80
C LYS A 168 11.30 10.70 -2.44
N PRO A 169 12.37 11.41 -2.04
CA PRO A 169 12.84 11.40 -0.66
C PRO A 169 11.70 11.73 0.32
N LEU A 170 11.74 11.14 1.51
CA LEU A 170 10.67 11.32 2.51
C LEU A 170 10.42 12.80 2.85
N ALA A 171 11.47 13.62 2.86
CA ALA A 171 11.36 15.05 3.13
C ALA A 171 10.54 15.83 2.07
N ASP A 172 10.52 15.33 0.83
CA ASP A 172 9.84 15.96 -0.31
C ASP A 172 8.48 15.30 -0.61
N GLN A 173 8.12 14.26 0.18
CA GLN A 173 6.89 13.51 -0.03
C GLN A 173 5.72 14.23 0.65
N GLN A 174 4.66 14.46 -0.12
CA GLN A 174 3.39 14.88 0.47
C GLN A 174 2.77 13.68 1.18
N VAL A 175 2.88 13.66 2.49
CA VAL A 175 2.33 12.61 3.35
C VAL A 175 1.09 13.16 4.03
N ALA A 176 -0.03 12.44 3.97
CA ALA A 176 -1.20 12.79 4.74
C ALA A 176 -0.86 12.77 6.26
N ASP A 177 -1.33 13.77 7.00
CA ASP A 177 -1.07 13.89 8.45
C ASP A 177 -1.48 12.64 9.25
N GLU A 178 -2.38 11.84 8.70
CA GLU A 178 -2.89 10.59 9.29
C GLU A 178 -1.92 9.41 9.16
N LEU A 179 -0.86 9.50 8.31
CA LEU A 179 0.08 8.42 8.05
C LEU A 179 1.33 8.51 8.91
N HIS A 180 1.80 7.35 9.38
CA HIS A 180 3.13 7.13 9.91
C HIS A 180 3.94 6.34 8.89
N LEU A 181 5.13 6.82 8.52
CA LEU A 181 6.04 6.17 7.58
C LEU A 181 7.32 5.75 8.29
N GLU A 182 7.64 4.47 8.21
CA GLU A 182 8.87 3.89 8.71
C GLU A 182 9.74 3.43 7.53
N ILE A 183 10.95 3.96 7.39
CA ILE A 183 11.89 3.53 6.35
C ILE A 183 12.44 2.15 6.71
N LEU A 184 12.26 1.18 5.81
CA LEU A 184 12.86 -0.14 5.91
C LEU A 184 14.29 -0.16 5.37
N PHE A 185 14.49 0.35 4.16
CA PHE A 185 15.80 0.52 3.52
C PHE A 185 15.69 1.48 2.33
N ASN A 186 16.84 1.92 1.84
CA ASN A 186 16.94 2.71 0.62
C ASN A 186 17.34 1.81 -0.56
N ASP A 187 16.54 1.84 -1.63
CA ASP A 187 16.63 0.92 -2.76
C ASP A 187 17.12 1.64 -4.03
N PRO A 188 18.39 1.45 -4.43
CA PRO A 188 18.91 2.10 -5.61
C PRO A 188 18.30 1.54 -6.90
N LEU A 189 18.18 2.41 -7.89
CA LEU A 189 17.83 2.03 -9.25
C LEU A 189 19.03 1.44 -9.96
N VAL A 190 18.85 0.34 -10.68
CA VAL A 190 19.88 -0.30 -11.47
C VAL A 190 19.44 -0.50 -12.92
N VAL A 191 20.42 -0.53 -13.84
CA VAL A 191 20.21 -0.84 -15.25
C VAL A 191 20.41 -2.34 -15.45
N VAL A 192 19.54 -2.95 -16.25
CA VAL A 192 19.45 -4.41 -16.42
C VAL A 192 19.37 -4.76 -17.88
N ALA A 193 20.04 -5.84 -18.27
CA ALA A 193 19.92 -6.47 -19.58
C ALA A 193 20.02 -8.00 -19.46
N ALA A 194 19.81 -8.71 -20.55
CA ALA A 194 20.05 -10.15 -20.60
C ALA A 194 21.51 -10.49 -20.22
N ARG A 195 21.73 -11.61 -19.51
CA ARG A 195 23.08 -12.07 -19.12
C ARG A 195 23.98 -12.36 -20.33
N HIS A 196 23.42 -12.72 -21.46
CA HIS A 196 24.13 -12.94 -22.72
C HIS A 196 24.39 -11.66 -23.52
N SER A 197 23.86 -10.50 -23.10
CA SER A 197 24.07 -9.21 -23.76
C SER A 197 25.57 -8.84 -23.78
N ARG A 198 26.00 -8.19 -24.86
CA ARG A 198 27.38 -7.62 -24.95
C ARG A 198 27.70 -6.71 -23.77
N TRP A 199 26.71 -6.05 -23.22
CA TRP A 199 26.85 -5.11 -22.11
C TRP A 199 27.15 -5.80 -20.77
N ALA A 200 26.65 -7.02 -20.56
CA ALA A 200 26.88 -7.78 -19.33
C ALA A 200 28.38 -8.18 -19.12
N ARG A 201 29.19 -8.12 -20.17
CA ARG A 201 30.64 -8.46 -20.10
C ARG A 201 31.50 -7.23 -19.78
N ARG A 202 30.94 -6.02 -19.77
CA ARG A 202 31.68 -4.79 -19.52
C ARG A 202 31.87 -4.58 -18.02
N ARG A 203 33.02 -4.03 -17.63
CA ARG A 203 33.32 -3.70 -16.22
C ARG A 203 32.87 -2.30 -15.83
N LYS A 204 32.65 -1.43 -16.79
CA LYS A 204 32.19 -0.06 -16.64
C LYS A 204 31.45 0.35 -17.91
N ILE A 205 30.32 1.00 -17.75
CA ILE A 205 29.47 1.47 -18.86
C ILE A 205 29.06 2.91 -18.54
N ASP A 206 29.25 3.82 -19.50
CA ASP A 206 28.63 5.13 -19.42
C ASP A 206 27.18 5.03 -19.87
N LEU A 207 26.27 5.72 -19.18
CA LEU A 207 24.85 5.74 -19.54
C LEU A 207 24.65 6.21 -21.00
N ALA A 208 25.47 7.14 -21.47
CA ALA A 208 25.42 7.65 -22.85
C ALA A 208 25.64 6.55 -23.90
N GLU A 209 26.42 5.51 -23.61
CA GLU A 209 26.64 4.36 -24.51
C GLU A 209 25.37 3.54 -24.72
N LEU A 210 24.42 3.61 -23.78
CA LEU A 210 23.18 2.80 -23.79
C LEU A 210 22.00 3.51 -24.42
N ILE A 211 22.09 4.82 -24.72
CA ILE A 211 20.96 5.61 -25.20
C ILE A 211 20.44 5.12 -26.56
N ALA A 212 21.34 4.64 -27.42
CA ALA A 212 20.99 4.10 -28.74
C ALA A 212 20.37 2.69 -28.69
N GLU A 213 20.44 2.01 -27.55
CA GLU A 213 19.86 0.67 -27.39
C GLU A 213 18.33 0.74 -27.22
N PRO A 214 17.60 -0.35 -27.52
CA PRO A 214 16.16 -0.40 -27.29
C PRO A 214 15.80 -0.58 -25.82
N TRP A 215 15.03 0.34 -25.25
CA TRP A 215 14.64 0.30 -23.84
C TRP A 215 13.22 -0.16 -23.62
N ILE A 216 13.02 -0.88 -22.51
CA ILE A 216 11.71 -1.24 -21.97
C ILE A 216 11.61 -0.62 -20.57
N LEU A 217 10.67 0.29 -20.39
CA LEU A 217 10.50 1.04 -19.15
C LEU A 217 9.09 0.89 -18.58
N PRO A 218 8.90 1.11 -17.28
CA PRO A 218 7.56 1.33 -16.72
C PRO A 218 7.05 2.71 -17.12
N GLY A 219 5.80 2.99 -16.78
CA GLY A 219 5.15 4.27 -17.07
C GLY A 219 5.90 5.49 -16.54
N ARG A 220 5.67 6.64 -17.21
CA ARG A 220 6.38 7.91 -16.96
C ARG A 220 6.27 8.43 -15.52
N ASP A 221 5.18 8.09 -14.83
CA ASP A 221 4.93 8.50 -13.44
C ASP A 221 5.58 7.58 -12.41
N THR A 222 6.35 6.59 -12.87
CA THR A 222 6.98 5.63 -11.97
C THR A 222 8.33 6.12 -11.46
N PRO A 223 8.74 5.74 -10.24
CA PRO A 223 10.07 6.05 -9.71
C PRO A 223 11.20 5.63 -10.65
N ASN A 224 11.08 4.47 -11.30
CA ASN A 224 12.10 3.96 -12.21
C ASN A 224 12.30 4.85 -13.44
N TYR A 225 11.21 5.32 -14.04
CA TYR A 225 11.28 6.24 -15.18
C TYR A 225 11.87 7.58 -14.75
N ILE A 226 11.35 8.14 -13.65
CA ILE A 226 11.80 9.44 -13.11
C ILE A 226 13.31 9.36 -12.78
N GLY A 227 13.75 8.30 -12.11
CA GLY A 227 15.17 8.12 -11.77
C GLY A 227 16.08 8.03 -13.01
N LEU A 228 15.64 7.37 -14.09
CA LEU A 228 16.41 7.34 -15.34
C LEU A 228 16.42 8.73 -16.02
N ALA A 229 15.28 9.42 -16.04
CA ALA A 229 15.20 10.75 -16.61
C ALA A 229 16.09 11.76 -15.87
N ASP A 230 16.13 11.69 -14.55
CA ASP A 230 17.02 12.51 -13.73
C ASP A 230 18.51 12.18 -14.00
N ALA A 231 18.85 10.88 -14.15
CA ALA A 231 20.19 10.46 -14.50
C ALA A 231 20.64 10.97 -15.89
N CYS A 232 19.75 10.97 -16.86
CA CYS A 232 19.97 11.52 -18.20
C CYS A 232 20.16 13.05 -18.15
N ARG A 233 19.24 13.75 -17.48
CA ARG A 233 19.29 15.20 -17.32
C ARG A 233 20.58 15.67 -16.62
N ALA A 234 20.98 14.98 -15.55
CA ALA A 234 22.22 15.30 -14.83
C ALA A 234 23.49 15.15 -15.67
N ARG A 235 23.42 14.45 -16.81
CA ARG A 235 24.52 14.25 -17.75
C ARG A 235 24.39 15.07 -19.04
N GLY A 236 23.28 15.79 -19.20
CA GLY A 236 22.98 16.53 -20.44
C GLY A 236 22.75 15.62 -21.65
N ILE A 237 22.25 14.41 -21.43
CA ILE A 237 21.90 13.44 -22.49
C ILE A 237 20.39 13.26 -22.59
N ASP A 238 19.91 12.96 -23.78
CA ASP A 238 18.50 12.70 -24.03
C ASP A 238 18.05 11.37 -23.43
N MET A 239 16.73 11.24 -23.21
CA MET A 239 16.13 9.96 -22.83
C MET A 239 16.30 8.94 -23.96
N PRO A 240 16.57 7.66 -23.62
CA PRO A 240 16.70 6.62 -24.64
C PRO A 240 15.40 6.36 -25.38
N GLN A 241 15.51 5.70 -26.56
CA GLN A 241 14.36 5.29 -27.32
C GLN A 241 13.59 4.17 -26.61
N ILE A 242 12.41 4.49 -26.10
CA ILE A 242 11.55 3.52 -25.42
C ILE A 242 10.79 2.71 -26.49
N ARG A 243 10.99 1.39 -26.51
CA ARG A 243 10.30 0.46 -27.42
C ARG A 243 9.00 -0.06 -26.83
N LEU A 244 8.94 -0.20 -25.51
CA LEU A 244 7.75 -0.60 -24.79
C LEU A 244 7.68 0.11 -23.44
N GLU A 245 6.51 0.63 -23.14
CA GLU A 245 6.16 1.15 -21.83
C GLU A 245 5.09 0.24 -21.20
N THR A 246 5.40 -0.38 -20.07
CA THR A 246 4.46 -1.23 -19.34
C THR A 246 4.83 -1.36 -17.87
N ILE A 247 3.84 -1.31 -16.99
CA ILE A 247 4.01 -1.53 -15.55
C ILE A 247 4.20 -3.02 -15.18
N SER A 248 3.86 -3.94 -16.10
CA SER A 248 3.97 -5.38 -15.84
C SER A 248 5.45 -5.82 -15.74
N ASN A 249 5.89 -6.15 -14.54
CA ASN A 249 7.24 -6.69 -14.34
C ASN A 249 7.44 -8.02 -15.06
N ALA A 250 6.41 -8.88 -15.12
CA ALA A 250 6.49 -10.16 -15.81
C ALA A 250 6.79 -9.98 -17.31
N VAL A 251 6.10 -9.04 -17.99
CA VAL A 251 6.35 -8.72 -19.40
C VAL A 251 7.74 -8.15 -19.59
N ARG A 252 8.13 -7.19 -18.75
CA ARG A 252 9.46 -6.54 -18.83
C ARG A 252 10.59 -7.54 -18.64
N LEU A 253 10.50 -8.40 -17.62
CA LEU A 253 11.51 -9.43 -17.33
C LEU A 253 11.64 -10.45 -18.45
N SER A 254 10.52 -10.92 -19.00
CA SER A 254 10.50 -11.88 -20.12
C SER A 254 11.13 -11.30 -21.38
N LEU A 255 10.81 -10.05 -21.71
CA LEU A 255 11.36 -9.40 -22.91
C LEU A 255 12.84 -9.07 -22.74
N LEU A 256 13.25 -8.61 -21.56
CA LEU A 256 14.68 -8.39 -21.24
C LEU A 256 15.49 -9.68 -21.35
N ALA A 257 14.92 -10.81 -20.91
CA ALA A 257 15.58 -12.11 -20.99
C ALA A 257 15.74 -12.61 -22.44
N ALA A 258 14.75 -12.32 -23.29
CA ALA A 258 14.68 -12.87 -24.66
C ALA A 258 15.34 -11.99 -25.74
N GLY A 259 15.52 -10.70 -25.50
CA GLY A 259 15.92 -9.75 -26.54
C GLY A 259 17.08 -8.82 -26.18
N PRO A 260 17.41 -7.91 -27.10
CA PRO A 260 18.51 -6.95 -26.93
C PRO A 260 18.11 -5.73 -26.07
N TYR A 261 17.09 -5.89 -25.25
CA TYR A 261 16.49 -4.78 -24.51
C TYR A 261 17.26 -4.42 -23.24
N ILE A 262 17.15 -3.15 -22.87
CA ILE A 262 17.67 -2.60 -21.60
C ILE A 262 16.48 -2.06 -20.79
N GLY A 263 16.57 -2.15 -19.49
CA GLY A 263 15.54 -1.62 -18.60
C GLY A 263 16.11 -1.23 -17.24
N THR A 264 15.24 -0.61 -16.43
CA THR A 264 15.58 -0.26 -15.05
C THR A 264 14.72 -1.03 -14.06
N PHE A 265 15.35 -1.44 -12.95
CA PHE A 265 14.68 -2.09 -11.83
C PHE A 265 15.24 -1.59 -10.50
N PRO A 266 14.47 -1.69 -9.40
CA PRO A 266 15.01 -1.58 -8.07
C PRO A 266 16.05 -2.69 -7.81
N SER A 267 17.16 -2.34 -7.17
CA SER A 267 18.24 -3.30 -6.89
C SER A 267 17.76 -4.49 -6.06
N SER A 268 16.87 -4.25 -5.11
CA SER A 268 16.33 -5.28 -4.21
C SER A 268 15.64 -6.42 -4.94
N CYS A 269 14.86 -6.12 -5.99
CA CYS A 269 14.13 -7.15 -6.72
C CYS A 269 15.00 -7.93 -7.72
N MET A 270 16.22 -7.47 -7.99
CA MET A 270 17.12 -8.19 -8.91
C MET A 270 17.69 -9.47 -8.30
N ARG A 271 17.83 -9.55 -6.97
CA ARG A 271 18.29 -10.81 -6.33
C ARG A 271 17.45 -12.03 -6.74
N PRO A 272 16.09 -12.02 -6.62
CA PRO A 272 15.26 -13.13 -7.04
C PRO A 272 15.11 -13.24 -8.57
N TYR A 273 15.28 -12.16 -9.32
CA TYR A 273 15.01 -12.14 -10.76
C TYR A 273 16.22 -12.45 -11.62
N ALA A 274 17.43 -12.05 -11.20
CA ALA A 274 18.64 -12.18 -12.01
C ALA A 274 18.91 -13.62 -12.46
N ASP A 275 18.81 -14.59 -11.55
CA ASP A 275 19.03 -15.99 -11.89
C ASP A 275 17.83 -16.60 -12.60
N ARG A 276 16.62 -16.33 -12.16
CA ARG A 276 15.39 -16.89 -12.75
C ARG A 276 15.20 -16.50 -14.20
N TYR A 277 15.57 -15.27 -14.57
CA TYR A 277 15.39 -14.73 -15.92
C TYR A 277 16.71 -14.60 -16.69
N ALA A 278 17.81 -15.13 -16.18
CA ALA A 278 19.14 -14.98 -16.77
C ALA A 278 19.47 -13.52 -17.12
N LEU A 279 19.23 -12.61 -16.19
CA LEU A 279 19.52 -11.18 -16.30
C LEU A 279 20.83 -10.81 -15.61
N ALA A 280 21.41 -9.69 -16.02
CA ALA A 280 22.57 -9.08 -15.41
C ALA A 280 22.29 -7.61 -15.06
N VAL A 281 22.72 -7.21 -13.87
CA VAL A 281 22.82 -5.81 -13.51
C VAL A 281 24.05 -5.24 -14.19
N LEU A 282 23.85 -4.21 -15.02
CA LEU A 282 24.93 -3.55 -15.74
C LEU A 282 25.68 -2.57 -14.82
N PRO A 283 27.02 -2.46 -14.94
CA PRO A 283 27.84 -1.58 -14.12
C PRO A 283 27.72 -0.11 -14.59
N VAL A 284 26.52 0.45 -14.50
CA VAL A 284 26.20 1.84 -14.82
C VAL A 284 25.98 2.60 -13.52
N ASP A 285 26.73 3.65 -13.31
CA ASP A 285 26.48 4.58 -12.20
C ASP A 285 25.42 5.61 -12.63
N LEU A 286 24.20 5.45 -12.18
CA LEU A 286 23.10 6.38 -12.51
C LEU A 286 23.22 7.72 -11.77
N ARG A 287 23.98 7.81 -10.67
CA ARG A 287 24.12 9.00 -9.81
C ARG A 287 22.79 9.53 -9.31
N THR A 288 21.82 8.63 -9.11
CA THR A 288 20.53 8.97 -8.53
C THR A 288 20.50 8.63 -7.06
N GLN A 289 19.68 9.37 -6.30
CA GLN A 289 19.42 9.02 -4.90
C GLN A 289 18.62 7.70 -4.86
N PRO A 290 18.97 6.80 -3.94
CA PRO A 290 18.15 5.60 -3.73
C PRO A 290 16.79 5.98 -3.17
N TRP A 291 15.77 5.25 -3.58
CA TRP A 291 14.39 5.50 -3.18
C TRP A 291 14.05 4.74 -1.90
N PRO A 292 13.43 5.37 -0.90
CA PRO A 292 13.06 4.67 0.32
C PRO A 292 11.91 3.69 0.08
N VAL A 293 12.09 2.48 0.60
CA VAL A 293 11.01 1.51 0.81
C VAL A 293 10.53 1.67 2.24
N VAL A 294 9.23 1.90 2.41
CA VAL A 294 8.63 2.23 3.70
C VAL A 294 7.50 1.29 4.07
N ILE A 295 7.28 1.12 5.37
CA ILE A 295 6.00 0.69 5.92
C ILE A 295 5.18 1.95 6.20
N ALA A 296 3.95 1.98 5.67
CA ALA A 296 2.96 3.01 5.93
C ALA A 296 1.85 2.44 6.82
N THR A 297 1.57 3.09 7.92
CA THR A 297 0.47 2.76 8.86
C THR A 297 -0.33 4.01 9.19
N LEU A 298 -1.54 3.85 9.71
CA LEU A 298 -2.32 4.96 10.27
C LEU A 298 -1.81 5.30 11.67
N LYS A 299 -1.52 6.59 11.95
CA LYS A 299 -1.03 7.07 13.25
C LYS A 299 -1.95 6.71 14.42
N ASN A 300 -3.25 6.76 14.18
CA ASN A 300 -4.28 6.56 15.21
C ASN A 300 -4.97 5.19 15.04
N ARG A 301 -4.19 4.15 14.77
CA ARG A 301 -4.68 2.77 14.67
C ARG A 301 -3.76 1.85 15.44
N THR A 302 -4.32 1.16 16.41
CA THR A 302 -3.63 0.06 17.08
C THR A 302 -3.56 -1.13 16.14
N LEU A 303 -2.37 -1.69 15.95
CA LEU A 303 -2.18 -2.89 15.16
C LEU A 303 -2.32 -4.12 16.04
N SER A 304 -2.93 -5.17 15.53
CA SER A 304 -3.05 -6.43 16.29
C SER A 304 -1.67 -7.07 16.52
N PRO A 305 -1.50 -7.87 17.59
CA PRO A 305 -0.21 -8.48 17.90
C PRO A 305 0.37 -9.33 16.77
N VAL A 306 -0.47 -10.00 15.96
CA VAL A 306 0.00 -10.79 14.82
C VAL A 306 0.57 -9.91 13.72
N VAL A 307 -0.02 -8.74 13.48
CA VAL A 307 0.49 -7.75 12.52
C VAL A 307 1.85 -7.23 12.99
N GLU A 308 2.00 -6.89 14.27
CA GLU A 308 3.28 -6.44 14.83
C GLU A 308 4.37 -7.53 14.71
N ARG A 309 4.03 -8.80 14.89
CA ARG A 309 4.96 -9.92 14.64
C ARG A 309 5.41 -10.00 13.19
N PHE A 310 4.48 -9.80 12.24
CA PHE A 310 4.81 -9.74 10.82
C PHE A 310 5.74 -8.56 10.51
N LEU A 311 5.41 -7.36 11.00
CA LEU A 311 6.23 -6.16 10.81
C LEU A 311 7.63 -6.33 11.39
N THR A 312 7.76 -6.96 12.56
CA THR A 312 9.06 -7.29 13.16
C THR A 312 9.87 -8.20 12.23
N CYS A 313 9.25 -9.24 11.67
CA CYS A 313 9.89 -10.11 10.68
C CYS A 313 10.30 -9.33 9.41
N ALA A 314 9.45 -8.42 8.94
CA ALA A 314 9.74 -7.58 7.77
C ALA A 314 10.94 -6.66 8.01
N ARG A 315 11.03 -6.02 9.19
CA ARG A 315 12.19 -5.18 9.60
C ARG A 315 13.49 -5.98 9.62
N GLU A 316 13.45 -7.20 10.12
CA GLU A 316 14.64 -8.05 10.17
C GLU A 316 15.09 -8.52 8.78
N VAL A 317 14.14 -8.85 7.91
CA VAL A 317 14.44 -9.19 6.53
C VAL A 317 14.98 -7.96 5.77
N ALA A 318 14.41 -6.78 6.02
CA ALA A 318 14.84 -5.54 5.38
C ALA A 318 16.32 -5.21 5.63
N LYS A 319 16.89 -5.59 6.79
CA LYS A 319 18.32 -5.42 7.08
C LYS A 319 19.24 -6.12 6.07
N LEU A 320 18.75 -7.15 5.38
CA LEU A 320 19.50 -7.84 4.33
C LEU A 320 19.67 -6.97 3.06
N PHE A 321 18.86 -5.92 2.93
CA PHE A 321 18.90 -4.98 1.80
C PHE A 321 19.55 -3.65 2.15
N ASP A 322 19.87 -3.42 3.42
CA ASP A 322 20.57 -2.22 3.89
C ASP A 322 22.06 -2.32 3.51
N THR A 323 22.31 -2.24 2.20
CA THR A 323 23.68 -2.12 1.69
C THR A 323 24.18 -0.71 1.98
N ARG A 324 24.78 -0.49 3.17
CA ARG A 324 25.78 0.58 3.29
C ARG A 324 26.81 0.33 2.18
N PRO A 325 27.19 1.35 1.41
CA PRO A 325 28.31 1.19 0.49
C PRO A 325 29.49 0.73 1.34
N THR A 326 29.89 -0.53 1.18
CA THR A 326 31.16 -0.99 1.72
C THR A 326 32.20 -0.10 1.09
N ALA A 327 32.73 0.86 1.86
CA ALA A 327 33.93 1.59 1.52
C ALA A 327 34.96 0.51 1.17
N ARG A 328 35.29 0.36 -0.12
CA ARG A 328 36.44 -0.42 -0.55
C ARG A 328 37.64 0.19 0.19
N LYS A 329 38.15 -0.54 1.17
CA LYS A 329 39.50 -0.27 1.66
C LYS A 329 40.42 -0.37 0.45
N SER A 330 41.00 0.77 0.13
CA SER A 330 42.12 0.91 -0.81
C SER A 330 43.29 0.07 -0.37
#